data_e8d55eebb7385452b5a7ef91841792d2
#
_entry.id   e8d55eebb7385452b5a7ef91841792d2
#
_cell.length_a   1.000
_cell.length_b   1.000
_cell.length_c   1.000
_cell.angle_alpha   90.00
_cell.angle_beta   90.00
_cell.angle_gamma   90.00
#
_symmetry.space_group_name_H-M   'P 1'
#
loop_
_entity.id
_entity.type
_entity.pdbx_description
1 polymer ?
#
loop_
_entity_poly.entity_id
_entity_poly.type
_entity_poly.pdbx_seq_one_letter_code
_entity_poly.pdbx_strand_id
1 'polypeptide(L)'
;MARHRKGQVIVPTGGGKTFIMIRHALRLLADGPQTIVVVAPRILLANQLCEEFMQQISATWTHVCHAHSGETEHFSTTKSDKIALFNNTARAAGESCIIFTTYHSLSRVIDSGIDIDCAYFDEAHNSVTRNFFVPVAACSEVSARTYFFTATPRFSRRHDRGMNNTQVYGQVIENVPAPELINNGSIIPPKVVAFETDAVRNKVTAPQVDADTVVSIVDNLKEDHSAKILVAAPTTKILWRMLSQSDLIAQLKERGYHVLHITSKHGAYIDD
;
A
#
# COMPACT_ATOMS: atom_id res chain seq x y z
N MET A 1 -10.35 7.66 -16.41
CA MET A 1 -11.00 6.42 -16.00
C MET A 1 -12.36 6.23 -16.68
N ALA A 2 -13.28 7.18 -16.69
CA ALA A 2 -14.63 6.98 -17.26
C ALA A 2 -14.68 6.47 -18.74
N ARG A 3 -13.69 6.78 -19.54
CA ARG A 3 -13.60 6.37 -20.97
C ARG A 3 -12.82 5.08 -21.22
N HIS A 4 -12.15 4.53 -20.21
CA HIS A 4 -11.28 3.37 -20.32
C HIS A 4 -11.76 2.28 -19.38
N ARG A 5 -11.90 1.05 -19.87
CA ARG A 5 -12.22 -0.11 -19.02
C ARG A 5 -11.02 -0.59 -18.21
N LYS A 6 -9.80 -0.32 -18.69
CA LYS A 6 -8.55 -0.77 -18.09
C LYS A 6 -7.48 0.30 -18.28
N GLY A 7 -6.65 0.52 -17.26
CA GLY A 7 -5.51 1.41 -17.42
C GLY A 7 -4.73 1.69 -16.16
N GLN A 8 -3.62 2.40 -16.35
CA GLN A 8 -2.67 2.74 -15.31
C GLN A 8 -2.79 4.22 -14.96
N VAL A 9 -2.77 4.52 -13.67
CA VAL A 9 -2.78 5.87 -13.11
C VAL A 9 -1.48 6.06 -12.34
N ILE A 10 -0.59 6.86 -12.90
CA ILE A 10 0.74 7.09 -12.32
C ILE A 10 0.72 8.44 -11.62
N VAL A 11 0.74 8.40 -10.29
CA VAL A 11 0.67 9.60 -9.44
C VAL A 11 1.65 9.43 -8.28
N PRO A 12 2.48 10.42 -7.98
CA PRO A 12 3.43 10.38 -6.87
C PRO A 12 2.77 10.07 -5.53
N THR A 13 3.58 9.61 -4.57
CA THR A 13 3.13 9.47 -3.17
C THR A 13 2.67 10.82 -2.64
N GLY A 14 1.56 10.84 -1.91
CA GLY A 14 0.91 12.07 -1.46
C GLY A 14 0.07 12.79 -2.53
N GLY A 15 0.11 12.37 -3.80
CA GLY A 15 -0.63 13.00 -4.89
C GLY A 15 -2.11 12.58 -5.01
N GLY A 16 -2.69 11.91 -4.00
CA GLY A 16 -4.13 11.65 -3.92
C GLY A 16 -4.63 10.40 -4.65
N LYS A 17 -3.80 9.34 -4.83
CA LYS A 17 -4.21 8.07 -5.47
C LYS A 17 -5.51 7.51 -4.86
N THR A 18 -5.58 7.39 -3.54
CA THR A 18 -6.76 6.89 -2.82
C THR A 18 -7.99 7.76 -3.09
N PHE A 19 -7.82 9.07 -3.06
CA PHE A 19 -8.92 10.01 -3.37
C PHE A 19 -9.48 9.81 -4.78
N ILE A 20 -8.61 9.56 -5.77
CA ILE A 20 -9.02 9.27 -7.15
C ILE A 20 -9.82 7.97 -7.21
N MET A 21 -9.37 6.90 -6.51
CA MET A 21 -10.10 5.63 -6.40
C MET A 21 -11.48 5.85 -5.81
N ILE A 22 -11.58 6.53 -4.66
CA ILE A 22 -12.84 6.79 -3.96
C ILE A 22 -13.79 7.61 -4.83
N ARG A 23 -13.32 8.69 -5.46
CA ARG A 23 -14.15 9.53 -6.34
C ARG A 23 -14.67 8.76 -7.55
N HIS A 24 -13.91 7.82 -8.08
CA HIS A 24 -14.38 6.96 -9.16
C HIS A 24 -15.36 5.90 -8.63
N ALA A 25 -15.09 5.27 -7.48
CA ALA A 25 -15.99 4.33 -6.85
C ALA A 25 -17.37 4.96 -6.56
N LEU A 26 -17.40 6.17 -6.00
CA LEU A 26 -18.65 6.92 -5.74
C LEU A 26 -19.48 7.12 -7.01
N ARG A 27 -18.85 7.38 -8.15
CA ARG A 27 -19.57 7.49 -9.44
C ARG A 27 -20.18 6.16 -9.87
N LEU A 28 -19.45 5.06 -9.71
CA LEU A 28 -19.97 3.74 -10.05
C LEU A 28 -21.12 3.34 -9.13
N LEU A 29 -21.00 3.61 -7.84
CA LEU A 29 -22.05 3.33 -6.84
C LEU A 29 -23.31 4.17 -7.06
N ALA A 30 -23.19 5.36 -7.64
CA ALA A 30 -24.33 6.20 -8.01
C ALA A 30 -25.12 5.64 -9.22
N ASP A 31 -24.48 4.83 -10.07
CA ASP A 31 -25.10 4.21 -11.23
C ASP A 31 -25.88 2.91 -10.87
N GLY A 32 -25.77 2.45 -9.62
CA GLY A 32 -26.45 1.26 -9.10
C GLY A 32 -25.53 0.33 -8.30
N PRO A 33 -26.03 -0.84 -7.87
CA PRO A 33 -25.27 -1.80 -7.10
C PRO A 33 -24.02 -2.28 -7.82
N GLN A 34 -22.88 -2.28 -7.13
CA GLN A 34 -21.56 -2.65 -7.67
C GLN A 34 -20.85 -3.65 -6.76
N THR A 35 -20.05 -4.54 -7.36
CA THR A 35 -18.99 -5.30 -6.69
C THR A 35 -17.66 -4.66 -7.02
N ILE A 36 -17.03 -4.05 -6.00
CA ILE A 36 -15.74 -3.37 -6.15
C ILE A 36 -14.68 -4.14 -5.38
N VAL A 37 -13.53 -4.42 -6.00
CA VAL A 37 -12.38 -5.05 -5.36
C VAL A 37 -11.25 -4.04 -5.23
N VAL A 38 -10.71 -3.88 -4.02
CA VAL A 38 -9.59 -2.99 -3.73
C VAL A 38 -8.41 -3.84 -3.24
N VAL A 39 -7.32 -3.84 -4.00
CA VAL A 39 -6.16 -4.70 -3.76
C VAL A 39 -5.00 -3.86 -3.24
N ALA A 40 -4.51 -4.20 -2.04
CA ALA A 40 -3.39 -3.54 -1.38
C ALA A 40 -2.17 -4.47 -1.23
N PRO A 41 -0.94 -3.95 -1.08
CA PRO A 41 0.24 -4.80 -0.91
C PRO A 41 0.30 -5.53 0.44
N ARG A 42 -0.35 -4.99 1.49
CA ARG A 42 -0.33 -5.54 2.85
C ARG A 42 -1.68 -5.35 3.55
N ILE A 43 -1.94 -6.17 4.57
CA ILE A 43 -3.17 -6.15 5.37
C ILE A 43 -3.41 -4.76 5.99
N LEU A 44 -2.39 -4.18 6.62
CA LEU A 44 -2.50 -2.85 7.22
C LEU A 44 -2.96 -1.78 6.21
N LEU A 45 -2.41 -1.83 4.99
CA LEU A 45 -2.81 -0.89 3.93
C LEU A 45 -4.21 -1.20 3.39
N ALA A 46 -4.63 -2.48 3.36
CA ALA A 46 -6.01 -2.83 2.99
C ALA A 46 -7.02 -2.29 4.02
N ASN A 47 -6.70 -2.36 5.31
CA ASN A 47 -7.53 -1.79 6.38
C ASN A 47 -7.56 -0.25 6.29
N GLN A 48 -6.42 0.40 6.08
CA GLN A 48 -6.35 1.85 5.89
C GLN A 48 -7.17 2.32 4.69
N LEU A 49 -7.05 1.63 3.54
CA LEU A 49 -7.87 1.94 2.38
C LEU A 49 -9.37 1.77 2.66
N CYS A 50 -9.74 0.72 3.43
CA CYS A 50 -11.12 0.53 3.86
C CYS A 50 -11.62 1.72 4.68
N GLU A 51 -10.87 2.15 5.68
CA GLU A 51 -11.22 3.31 6.51
C GLU A 51 -11.40 4.59 5.66
N GLU A 52 -10.45 4.88 4.75
CA GLU A 52 -10.54 6.04 3.87
C GLU A 52 -11.75 5.97 2.92
N PHE A 53 -12.07 4.79 2.37
CA PHE A 53 -13.25 4.58 1.55
C PHE A 53 -14.53 4.79 2.35
N MET A 54 -14.64 4.20 3.54
CA MET A 54 -15.86 4.25 4.35
C MET A 54 -16.11 5.62 5.00
N GLN A 55 -15.10 6.49 5.10
CA GLN A 55 -15.30 7.90 5.45
C GLN A 55 -16.09 8.69 4.40
N GLN A 56 -16.09 8.23 3.15
CA GLN A 56 -16.71 8.93 2.02
C GLN A 56 -17.92 8.18 1.43
N ILE A 57 -18.01 6.87 1.65
CA ILE A 57 -19.04 5.99 1.11
C ILE A 57 -20.02 5.63 2.22
N SER A 58 -21.30 5.81 1.96
CA SER A 58 -22.36 5.48 2.91
C SER A 58 -22.43 3.96 3.16
N ALA A 59 -22.35 3.57 4.43
CA ALA A 59 -22.51 2.18 4.85
C ALA A 59 -23.96 1.65 4.70
N THR A 60 -24.94 2.52 4.41
CA THR A 60 -26.37 2.13 4.37
C THR A 60 -26.66 1.18 3.20
N TRP A 61 -25.95 1.35 2.07
CA TRP A 61 -26.20 0.57 0.85
C TRP A 61 -24.93 -0.13 0.33
N THR A 62 -23.92 -0.22 1.18
CA THR A 62 -22.61 -0.77 0.79
C THR A 62 -22.08 -1.68 1.88
N HIS A 63 -21.95 -2.95 1.55
CA HIS A 63 -21.37 -3.95 2.42
C HIS A 63 -19.86 -4.04 2.25
N VAL A 64 -19.13 -4.26 3.33
CA VAL A 64 -17.67 -4.39 3.34
C VAL A 64 -17.27 -5.80 3.70
N CYS A 65 -16.39 -6.38 2.88
CA CYS A 65 -15.74 -7.66 3.13
C CYS A 65 -14.23 -7.51 3.06
N HIS A 66 -13.51 -8.09 4.01
CA HIS A 66 -12.06 -8.24 3.93
C HIS A 66 -11.69 -9.66 3.52
N ALA A 67 -11.03 -9.80 2.37
CA ALA A 67 -10.51 -11.08 1.89
C ALA A 67 -9.03 -11.23 2.25
N HIS A 68 -8.72 -11.30 3.55
CA HIS A 68 -7.38 -11.54 4.11
C HIS A 68 -7.45 -12.14 5.51
N SER A 69 -6.33 -12.61 6.05
CA SER A 69 -6.25 -13.28 7.35
C SER A 69 -6.04 -12.35 8.55
N GLY A 70 -5.98 -11.03 8.34
CA GLY A 70 -5.77 -10.06 9.42
C GLY A 70 -7.05 -9.70 10.15
N GLU A 71 -6.89 -9.13 11.33
CA GLU A 71 -8.00 -8.58 12.12
C GLU A 71 -8.56 -7.32 11.47
N THR A 72 -9.88 -7.15 11.55
CA THR A 72 -10.64 -6.01 11.04
C THR A 72 -11.98 -5.94 11.76
N GLU A 73 -12.58 -4.76 11.80
CA GLU A 73 -13.91 -4.52 12.38
C GLU A 73 -15.05 -5.01 11.47
N HIS A 74 -14.76 -5.28 10.20
CA HIS A 74 -15.72 -5.74 9.21
C HIS A 74 -15.68 -7.27 9.03
N PHE A 75 -16.65 -7.81 8.30
CA PHE A 75 -16.64 -9.23 7.93
C PHE A 75 -15.34 -9.57 7.19
N SER A 76 -14.67 -10.62 7.64
CA SER A 76 -13.38 -11.06 7.11
C SER A 76 -13.35 -12.56 6.87
N THR A 77 -12.84 -12.97 5.72
CA THR A 77 -12.67 -14.39 5.38
C THR A 77 -11.64 -14.60 4.28
N THR A 78 -10.97 -15.75 4.32
CA THR A 78 -10.10 -16.23 3.23
C THR A 78 -10.74 -17.40 2.45
N LYS A 79 -12.00 -17.75 2.75
CA LYS A 79 -12.73 -18.83 2.09
C LYS A 79 -13.53 -18.27 0.93
N SER A 80 -13.26 -18.76 -0.28
CA SER A 80 -13.88 -18.28 -1.53
C SER A 80 -15.40 -18.46 -1.54
N ASP A 81 -15.90 -19.57 -0.99
CA ASP A 81 -17.35 -19.81 -0.83
C ASP A 81 -18.04 -18.76 0.05
N LYS A 82 -17.39 -18.33 1.13
CA LYS A 82 -17.92 -17.28 2.02
C LYS A 82 -17.83 -15.89 1.37
N ILE A 83 -16.80 -15.62 0.58
CA ILE A 83 -16.70 -14.37 -0.20
C ILE A 83 -17.88 -14.33 -1.19
N ALA A 84 -18.10 -15.43 -1.93
CA ALA A 84 -19.20 -15.53 -2.88
C ALA A 84 -20.57 -15.34 -2.19
N LEU A 85 -20.81 -16.02 -1.08
CA LEU A 85 -22.05 -15.91 -0.34
C LEU A 85 -22.31 -14.47 0.12
N PHE A 86 -21.32 -13.82 0.70
CA PHE A 86 -21.43 -12.45 1.19
C PHE A 86 -21.75 -11.46 0.07
N ASN A 87 -20.99 -11.54 -1.03
CA ASN A 87 -21.23 -10.68 -2.20
C ASN A 87 -22.60 -10.91 -2.82
N ASN A 88 -22.98 -12.17 -3.05
CA ASN A 88 -24.22 -12.52 -3.71
C ASN A 88 -25.44 -12.14 -2.84
N THR A 89 -25.31 -12.21 -1.52
CA THR A 89 -26.38 -11.75 -0.59
C THR A 89 -26.60 -10.24 -0.72
N ALA A 90 -25.52 -9.44 -0.72
CA ALA A 90 -25.61 -8.00 -0.92
C ALA A 90 -26.20 -7.65 -2.29
N ARG A 91 -25.73 -8.29 -3.34
CA ARG A 91 -26.22 -8.06 -4.71
C ARG A 91 -27.69 -8.46 -4.89
N ALA A 92 -28.14 -9.55 -4.27
CA ALA A 92 -29.53 -9.98 -4.29
C ALA A 92 -30.47 -9.00 -3.56
N ALA A 93 -29.95 -8.31 -2.53
CA ALA A 93 -30.67 -7.23 -1.85
C ALA A 93 -30.68 -5.91 -2.63
N GLY A 94 -30.03 -5.82 -3.79
CA GLY A 94 -29.88 -4.58 -4.55
C GLY A 94 -28.83 -3.64 -3.96
N GLU A 95 -27.89 -4.16 -3.18
CA GLU A 95 -26.86 -3.40 -2.47
C GLU A 95 -25.47 -3.66 -3.06
N SER A 96 -24.54 -2.76 -2.80
CA SER A 96 -23.16 -2.86 -3.27
C SER A 96 -22.29 -3.64 -2.30
N CYS A 97 -21.21 -4.23 -2.82
CA CYS A 97 -20.18 -4.89 -2.01
C CYS A 97 -18.79 -4.35 -2.37
N ILE A 98 -18.01 -3.91 -1.37
CA ILE A 98 -16.61 -3.56 -1.55
C ILE A 98 -15.75 -4.59 -0.83
N ILE A 99 -14.86 -5.22 -1.57
CA ILE A 99 -13.96 -6.27 -1.07
C ILE A 99 -12.55 -5.71 -1.00
N PHE A 100 -12.03 -5.55 0.21
CA PHE A 100 -10.63 -5.19 0.44
C PHE A 100 -9.79 -6.45 0.58
N THR A 101 -8.74 -6.55 -0.21
CA THR A 101 -7.89 -7.74 -0.23
C THR A 101 -6.41 -7.37 -0.39
N THR A 102 -5.53 -8.35 -0.22
CA THR A 102 -4.11 -8.20 -0.51
C THR A 102 -3.74 -8.95 -1.78
N TYR A 103 -2.60 -8.60 -2.40
CA TYR A 103 -2.06 -9.36 -3.53
C TYR A 103 -1.91 -10.86 -3.22
N HIS A 104 -1.60 -11.22 -1.95
CA HIS A 104 -1.50 -12.61 -1.52
C HIS A 104 -2.84 -13.35 -1.48
N SER A 105 -3.90 -12.63 -1.16
CA SER A 105 -5.25 -13.22 -0.99
C SER A 105 -6.13 -13.05 -2.23
N LEU A 106 -5.68 -12.33 -3.26
CA LEU A 106 -6.47 -12.02 -4.45
C LEU A 106 -6.99 -13.26 -5.15
N SER A 107 -6.22 -14.36 -5.18
CA SER A 107 -6.69 -15.63 -5.75
C SER A 107 -7.99 -16.12 -5.11
N ARG A 108 -8.20 -15.88 -3.79
CA ARG A 108 -9.41 -16.27 -3.08
C ARG A 108 -10.65 -15.53 -3.59
N VAL A 109 -10.46 -14.26 -3.97
CA VAL A 109 -11.52 -13.46 -4.59
C VAL A 109 -11.82 -13.97 -6.00
N ILE A 110 -10.80 -14.31 -6.78
CA ILE A 110 -11.00 -14.88 -8.12
C ILE A 110 -11.66 -16.27 -8.05
N ASP A 111 -11.19 -17.13 -7.14
CA ASP A 111 -11.72 -18.48 -6.93
C ASP A 111 -13.17 -18.47 -6.40
N SER A 112 -13.68 -17.34 -5.91
CA SER A 112 -15.07 -17.20 -5.50
C SER A 112 -16.06 -17.12 -6.67
N GLY A 113 -15.57 -16.83 -7.87
CA GLY A 113 -16.38 -16.77 -9.09
C GLY A 113 -17.41 -15.64 -9.13
N ILE A 114 -17.25 -14.60 -8.32
CA ILE A 114 -18.14 -13.44 -8.31
C ILE A 114 -17.90 -12.54 -9.53
N ASP A 115 -18.93 -11.86 -9.99
CA ASP A 115 -18.81 -10.82 -10.99
C ASP A 115 -18.18 -9.56 -10.35
N ILE A 116 -17.09 -9.06 -10.94
CA ILE A 116 -16.37 -7.89 -10.47
C ILE A 116 -16.63 -6.71 -11.42
N ASP A 117 -17.33 -5.70 -10.94
CA ASP A 117 -17.64 -4.51 -11.74
C ASP A 117 -16.43 -3.58 -11.86
N CYS A 118 -15.62 -3.49 -10.80
CA CYS A 118 -14.39 -2.70 -10.83
C CYS A 118 -13.34 -3.25 -9.86
N ALA A 119 -12.09 -3.32 -10.32
CA ALA A 119 -10.93 -3.66 -9.50
C ALA A 119 -9.93 -2.49 -9.47
N TYR A 120 -9.51 -2.08 -8.26
CA TYR A 120 -8.44 -1.12 -8.03
C TYR A 120 -7.23 -1.83 -7.44
N PHE A 121 -6.07 -1.57 -8.01
CA PHE A 121 -4.79 -2.11 -7.54
C PHE A 121 -3.93 -0.97 -7.02
N ASP A 122 -3.79 -0.86 -5.70
CA ASP A 122 -2.89 0.11 -5.08
C ASP A 122 -1.46 -0.42 -5.06
N GLU A 123 -0.47 0.50 -5.18
CA GLU A 123 0.95 0.19 -5.33
C GLU A 123 1.19 -0.91 -6.37
N ALA A 124 0.60 -0.71 -7.56
CA ALA A 124 0.50 -1.71 -8.62
C ALA A 124 1.86 -2.23 -9.13
N HIS A 125 2.96 -1.54 -8.85
CA HIS A 125 4.31 -2.04 -9.11
C HIS A 125 4.65 -3.36 -8.39
N ASN A 126 3.87 -3.75 -7.36
CA ASN A 126 4.01 -5.05 -6.69
C ASN A 126 3.47 -6.20 -7.55
N SER A 127 2.48 -5.93 -8.39
CA SER A 127 1.78 -6.94 -9.21
C SER A 127 2.68 -7.68 -10.20
N VAL A 128 3.82 -7.09 -10.60
CA VAL A 128 4.75 -7.68 -11.58
C VAL A 128 5.59 -8.83 -11.00
N THR A 129 5.53 -9.07 -9.69
CA THR A 129 6.28 -10.17 -9.07
C THR A 129 5.68 -11.52 -9.47
N ARG A 130 6.53 -12.56 -9.50
CA ARG A 130 6.12 -13.89 -9.94
C ARG A 130 4.89 -14.43 -9.21
N ASN A 131 4.79 -14.14 -7.91
CA ASN A 131 3.73 -14.70 -7.08
C ASN A 131 2.39 -13.95 -7.23
N PHE A 132 2.41 -12.70 -7.69
CA PHE A 132 1.21 -11.86 -7.77
C PHE A 132 0.70 -11.67 -9.19
N PHE A 133 1.55 -11.86 -10.19
CA PHE A 133 1.18 -11.58 -11.58
C PHE A 133 0.00 -12.42 -12.06
N VAL A 134 0.00 -13.74 -11.78
CA VAL A 134 -1.05 -14.65 -12.27
C VAL A 134 -2.43 -14.27 -11.74
N PRO A 135 -2.66 -14.12 -10.42
CA PRO A 135 -3.97 -13.69 -9.93
C PRO A 135 -4.33 -12.26 -10.36
N VAL A 136 -3.36 -11.36 -10.53
CA VAL A 136 -3.64 -10.01 -11.06
C VAL A 136 -4.10 -10.05 -12.51
N ALA A 137 -3.45 -10.85 -13.36
CA ALA A 137 -3.84 -11.02 -14.75
C ALA A 137 -5.25 -11.62 -14.84
N ALA A 138 -5.54 -12.66 -14.06
CA ALA A 138 -6.87 -13.26 -14.00
C ALA A 138 -7.94 -12.26 -13.54
N CYS A 139 -7.67 -11.50 -12.47
CA CYS A 139 -8.58 -10.44 -12.01
C CYS A 139 -8.83 -9.38 -13.09
N SER A 140 -7.77 -8.96 -13.77
CA SER A 140 -7.84 -7.97 -14.85
C SER A 140 -8.63 -8.47 -16.07
N GLU A 141 -8.68 -9.77 -16.27
CA GLU A 141 -9.44 -10.40 -17.37
C GLU A 141 -10.94 -10.49 -17.04
N VAL A 142 -11.29 -10.94 -15.83
CA VAL A 142 -12.68 -11.17 -15.43
C VAL A 142 -13.42 -9.92 -14.98
N SER A 143 -12.71 -8.87 -14.56
CA SER A 143 -13.33 -7.62 -14.10
C SER A 143 -13.82 -6.77 -15.26
N ALA A 144 -15.01 -6.18 -15.13
CA ALA A 144 -15.55 -5.27 -16.14
C ALA A 144 -14.68 -4.01 -16.29
N ARG A 145 -14.05 -3.54 -15.20
CA ARG A 145 -13.10 -2.42 -15.18
C ARG A 145 -11.92 -2.73 -14.26
N THR A 146 -10.73 -2.31 -14.65
CA THR A 146 -9.52 -2.52 -13.84
C THR A 146 -8.57 -1.33 -13.91
N TYR A 147 -8.15 -0.81 -12.77
CA TYR A 147 -7.25 0.34 -12.69
C TYR A 147 -6.08 0.08 -11.75
N PHE A 148 -4.88 0.42 -12.24
CA PHE A 148 -3.62 0.18 -11.58
C PHE A 148 -2.99 1.50 -11.14
N PHE A 149 -2.86 1.72 -9.84
CA PHE A 149 -2.33 2.94 -9.24
C PHE A 149 -0.92 2.72 -8.72
N THR A 150 0.01 3.58 -9.10
CA THR A 150 1.38 3.54 -8.58
C THR A 150 2.08 4.88 -8.78
N ALA A 151 3.08 5.14 -7.93
CA ALA A 151 4.03 6.24 -8.15
C ALA A 151 5.22 5.80 -9.04
N THR A 152 5.53 4.50 -9.03
CA THR A 152 6.76 3.95 -9.59
C THR A 152 6.46 2.72 -10.45
N PRO A 153 5.98 2.90 -11.70
CA PRO A 153 5.65 1.76 -12.56
C PRO A 153 6.90 0.91 -12.83
N ARG A 154 6.71 -0.41 -12.85
CA ARG A 154 7.77 -1.36 -13.17
C ARG A 154 7.56 -1.99 -14.53
N PHE A 155 8.49 -1.79 -15.42
CA PHE A 155 8.48 -2.34 -16.77
C PHE A 155 9.42 -3.55 -16.90
N SER A 156 9.04 -4.51 -17.75
CA SER A 156 9.85 -5.68 -18.08
C SER A 156 10.30 -5.60 -19.53
N ARG A 157 11.56 -5.97 -19.81
CA ARG A 157 12.08 -6.04 -21.17
C ARG A 157 11.33 -7.06 -22.05
N ARG A 158 10.81 -8.12 -21.45
CA ARG A 158 10.10 -9.21 -22.14
C ARG A 158 8.61 -8.94 -22.32
N HIS A 159 8.09 -7.84 -21.79
CA HIS A 159 6.66 -7.48 -21.84
C HIS A 159 5.69 -8.55 -21.32
N ASP A 160 6.19 -9.59 -20.64
CA ASP A 160 5.38 -10.69 -20.13
C ASP A 160 4.65 -10.33 -18.83
N ARG A 161 5.38 -9.86 -17.80
CA ARG A 161 4.84 -9.52 -16.47
C ARG A 161 4.95 -8.06 -16.11
N GLY A 162 5.71 -7.25 -16.83
CA GLY A 162 5.87 -5.83 -16.55
C GLY A 162 4.59 -5.03 -16.79
N MET A 163 4.48 -3.87 -16.18
CA MET A 163 3.34 -2.97 -16.38
C MET A 163 3.22 -2.43 -17.82
N ASN A 164 4.21 -2.68 -18.66
CA ASN A 164 4.15 -2.49 -20.10
C ASN A 164 3.42 -3.61 -20.87
N ASN A 165 2.91 -4.64 -20.18
CA ASN A 165 1.97 -5.61 -20.75
C ASN A 165 0.56 -4.99 -20.77
N THR A 166 0.20 -4.37 -21.88
CA THR A 166 -1.06 -3.64 -22.00
C THR A 166 -2.30 -4.55 -22.01
N GLN A 167 -2.15 -5.85 -22.25
CA GLN A 167 -3.28 -6.80 -22.14
C GLN A 167 -3.74 -6.92 -20.69
N VAL A 168 -2.80 -6.91 -19.73
CA VAL A 168 -3.09 -7.01 -18.30
C VAL A 168 -3.35 -5.63 -17.70
N TYR A 169 -2.45 -4.67 -17.94
CA TYR A 169 -2.44 -3.38 -17.24
C TYR A 169 -3.16 -2.25 -17.99
N GLY A 170 -3.52 -2.45 -19.25
CA GLY A 170 -4.00 -1.38 -20.09
C GLY A 170 -2.91 -0.34 -20.42
N GLN A 171 -3.32 0.75 -21.02
CA GLN A 171 -2.43 1.89 -21.27
C GLN A 171 -2.32 2.81 -20.06
N VAL A 172 -1.31 3.65 -20.01
CA VAL A 172 -1.25 4.76 -19.06
C VAL A 172 -2.34 5.77 -19.47
N ILE A 173 -3.35 5.93 -18.61
CA ILE A 173 -4.48 6.84 -18.82
C ILE A 173 -4.26 8.18 -18.11
N GLU A 174 -3.40 8.20 -17.11
CA GLU A 174 -2.98 9.43 -16.42
C GLU A 174 -1.56 9.27 -15.89
N ASN A 175 -0.75 10.29 -16.06
CA ASN A 175 0.60 10.37 -15.51
C ASN A 175 0.86 11.79 -15.03
N VAL A 176 0.81 11.99 -13.72
CA VAL A 176 1.08 13.28 -13.09
C VAL A 176 2.50 13.28 -12.56
N PRO A 177 3.42 14.06 -13.13
CA PRO A 177 4.80 14.10 -12.65
C PRO A 177 4.92 14.85 -11.32
N ALA A 178 5.85 14.42 -10.45
CA ALA A 178 6.06 15.06 -9.15
C ALA A 178 6.34 16.58 -9.23
N PRO A 179 7.10 17.12 -10.20
CA PRO A 179 7.30 18.56 -10.34
C PRO A 179 6.00 19.35 -10.52
N GLU A 180 5.00 18.80 -11.19
CA GLU A 180 3.70 19.45 -11.36
C GLU A 180 2.98 19.60 -10.01
N LEU A 181 2.97 18.56 -9.20
CA LEU A 181 2.35 18.57 -7.87
C LEU A 181 3.13 19.46 -6.88
N ILE A 182 4.43 19.57 -7.03
CA ILE A 182 5.27 20.48 -6.24
C ILE A 182 4.95 21.93 -6.62
N ASN A 183 4.92 22.25 -7.92
CA ASN A 183 4.68 23.59 -8.41
C ASN A 183 3.31 24.14 -8.04
N ASN A 184 2.29 23.28 -7.95
CA ASN A 184 0.95 23.68 -7.53
C ASN A 184 0.71 23.58 -6.01
N GLY A 185 1.74 23.23 -5.22
CA GLY A 185 1.69 23.15 -3.76
C GLY A 185 0.96 21.92 -3.21
N SER A 186 0.63 20.92 -4.04
CA SER A 186 -0.06 19.71 -3.60
C SER A 186 0.84 18.76 -2.80
N ILE A 187 2.14 18.77 -3.08
CA ILE A 187 3.16 18.02 -2.34
C ILE A 187 4.37 18.91 -2.04
N ILE A 188 5.04 18.63 -0.94
CA ILE A 188 6.28 19.32 -0.56
C ILE A 188 7.46 18.65 -1.27
N PRO A 189 8.41 19.42 -1.86
CA PRO A 189 9.60 18.82 -2.44
C PRO A 189 10.46 18.13 -1.37
N PRO A 190 10.91 16.88 -1.60
CA PRO A 190 11.79 16.21 -0.67
C PRO A 190 13.18 16.90 -0.67
N LYS A 191 13.71 17.20 0.51
CA LYS A 191 15.11 17.59 0.67
C LYS A 191 15.94 16.31 0.86
N VAL A 192 16.75 15.95 -0.10
CA VAL A 192 17.64 14.79 -0.03
C VAL A 192 19.03 15.24 0.41
N VAL A 193 19.53 14.66 1.50
CA VAL A 193 20.88 14.89 2.00
C VAL A 193 21.59 13.53 2.02
N ALA A 194 22.75 13.45 1.38
CA ALA A 194 23.61 12.27 1.43
C ALA A 194 24.69 12.49 2.51
N PHE A 195 24.83 11.50 3.37
CA PHE A 195 25.91 11.48 4.37
C PHE A 195 26.93 10.43 3.96
N GLU A 196 28.19 10.84 3.87
CA GLU A 196 29.31 9.92 3.70
C GLU A 196 29.87 9.56 5.07
N THR A 197 30.32 8.32 5.23
CA THR A 197 30.92 7.84 6.47
C THR A 197 32.16 7.00 6.15
N ASP A 198 33.26 7.27 6.84
CA ASP A 198 34.50 6.48 6.79
C ASP A 198 34.44 5.28 7.74
N ALA A 199 33.31 5.02 8.38
CA ALA A 199 33.15 3.98 9.38
C ALA A 199 33.35 2.58 8.79
N VAL A 200 34.36 1.86 9.29
CA VAL A 200 34.62 0.48 8.88
C VAL A 200 33.63 -0.45 9.55
N ARG A 201 32.76 -1.03 8.74
CA ARG A 201 31.67 -1.91 9.16
C ARG A 201 32.04 -3.37 8.96
N ASN A 202 32.10 -4.15 10.05
CA ASN A 202 32.25 -5.60 10.01
C ASN A 202 31.12 -6.31 10.78
N LYS A 203 31.07 -7.64 10.78
CA LYS A 203 29.96 -8.39 11.40
C LYS A 203 29.79 -8.13 12.91
N VAL A 204 30.84 -7.76 13.61
CA VAL A 204 30.86 -7.51 15.06
C VAL A 204 30.52 -6.05 15.36
N THR A 205 31.15 -5.12 14.65
CA THR A 205 31.03 -3.68 14.90
C THR A 205 29.79 -3.08 14.25
N ALA A 206 29.17 -3.75 13.26
CA ALA A 206 28.06 -3.22 12.50
C ALA A 206 26.88 -2.66 13.34
N PRO A 207 26.42 -3.30 14.44
CA PRO A 207 25.31 -2.76 15.22
C PRO A 207 25.63 -1.39 15.82
N GLN A 208 26.82 -1.23 16.40
CA GLN A 208 27.21 0.05 16.99
C GLN A 208 27.54 1.11 15.93
N VAL A 209 28.23 0.74 14.85
CA VAL A 209 28.51 1.65 13.72
C VAL A 209 27.22 2.16 13.08
N ASP A 210 26.23 1.29 12.89
CA ASP A 210 24.92 1.68 12.36
C ASP A 210 24.20 2.63 13.33
N ALA A 211 24.28 2.37 14.64
CA ALA A 211 23.71 3.22 15.69
C ALA A 211 24.35 4.61 15.73
N ASP A 212 25.68 4.65 15.77
CA ASP A 212 26.45 5.91 15.79
C ASP A 212 26.19 6.74 14.54
N THR A 213 26.03 6.08 13.38
CA THR A 213 25.65 6.76 12.14
C THR A 213 24.27 7.38 12.24
N VAL A 214 23.26 6.65 12.76
CA VAL A 214 21.91 7.18 12.98
C VAL A 214 21.95 8.38 13.92
N VAL A 215 22.68 8.28 15.04
CA VAL A 215 22.80 9.36 16.03
C VAL A 215 23.47 10.59 15.40
N SER A 216 24.54 10.40 14.65
CA SER A 216 25.21 11.49 13.94
C SER A 216 24.29 12.21 12.96
N ILE A 217 23.46 11.45 12.21
CA ILE A 217 22.46 12.05 11.30
C ILE A 217 21.42 12.83 12.10
N VAL A 218 20.90 12.26 13.19
CA VAL A 218 19.94 12.93 14.07
C VAL A 218 20.51 14.24 14.64
N ASP A 219 21.76 14.20 15.07
CA ASP A 219 22.45 15.39 15.60
C ASP A 219 22.65 16.49 14.54
N ASN A 220 22.84 16.10 13.27
CA ASN A 220 22.94 17.05 12.17
C ASN A 220 21.59 17.62 11.69
N LEU A 221 20.47 17.01 12.08
CA LEU A 221 19.10 17.48 11.74
C LEU A 221 18.52 18.44 12.79
N LYS A 222 19.29 18.87 13.80
CA LYS A 222 18.86 19.58 15.02
C LYS A 222 18.18 20.95 14.88
N GLU A 223 17.83 21.40 13.71
CA GLU A 223 17.10 22.68 13.58
C GLU A 223 15.64 22.61 14.03
N ASP A 224 15.06 21.40 14.21
CA ASP A 224 13.67 21.24 14.66
C ASP A 224 13.53 20.10 15.68
N HIS A 225 13.48 20.43 16.97
CA HIS A 225 13.29 19.47 18.07
C HIS A 225 11.90 18.78 18.05
N SER A 226 10.97 19.22 17.22
CA SER A 226 9.63 18.63 17.05
C SER A 226 9.57 17.59 15.92
N ALA A 227 10.65 17.37 15.19
CA ALA A 227 10.68 16.51 14.02
C ALA A 227 10.44 15.04 14.38
N LYS A 228 9.52 14.41 13.68
CA LYS A 228 9.34 12.94 13.70
C LYS A 228 10.36 12.32 12.76
N ILE A 229 11.20 11.43 13.29
CA ILE A 229 12.27 10.78 12.53
C ILE A 229 11.89 9.32 12.29
N LEU A 230 11.90 8.91 11.03
CA LEU A 230 11.69 7.51 10.64
C LEU A 230 13.02 6.91 10.17
N VAL A 231 13.52 5.92 10.89
CA VAL A 231 14.70 5.15 10.52
C VAL A 231 14.27 3.82 9.91
N ALA A 232 14.59 3.60 8.64
CA ALA A 232 14.27 2.37 7.92
C ALA A 232 15.50 1.47 7.82
N ALA A 233 15.48 0.33 8.51
CA ALA A 233 16.53 -0.69 8.40
C ALA A 233 16.22 -1.66 7.23
N PRO A 234 17.24 -2.11 6.47
CA PRO A 234 17.03 -2.99 5.32
C PRO A 234 16.38 -4.34 5.64
N THR A 235 16.59 -4.84 6.86
CA THR A 235 15.99 -6.10 7.34
C THR A 235 15.67 -6.03 8.83
N THR A 236 14.66 -6.80 9.26
CA THR A 236 14.32 -6.97 10.69
C THR A 236 15.51 -7.42 11.54
N LYS A 237 16.40 -8.26 10.97
CA LYS A 237 17.59 -8.74 11.67
C LYS A 237 18.61 -7.61 11.93
N ILE A 238 18.79 -6.69 10.99
CA ILE A 238 19.66 -5.52 11.17
C ILE A 238 19.05 -4.60 12.21
N LEU A 239 17.76 -4.29 12.09
CA LEU A 239 17.05 -3.47 13.08
C LEU A 239 17.18 -4.06 14.49
N TRP A 240 16.89 -5.34 14.65
CA TRP A 240 16.98 -6.02 15.94
C TRP A 240 18.39 -5.96 16.53
N ARG A 241 19.43 -6.22 15.74
CA ARG A 241 20.80 -6.12 16.21
C ARG A 241 21.19 -4.71 16.62
N MET A 242 20.79 -3.72 15.86
CA MET A 242 21.02 -2.32 16.16
C MET A 242 20.35 -1.91 17.49
N LEU A 243 19.10 -2.36 17.72
CA LEU A 243 18.39 -2.06 18.97
C LEU A 243 18.92 -2.82 20.20
N SER A 244 19.34 -4.10 20.03
CA SER A 244 19.72 -4.97 21.16
C SER A 244 21.22 -5.11 21.43
N GLN A 245 22.07 -4.75 20.47
CA GLN A 245 23.53 -4.91 20.53
C GLN A 245 24.29 -3.58 20.37
N SER A 246 23.61 -2.45 20.54
CA SER A 246 24.20 -1.12 20.59
C SER A 246 23.50 -0.28 21.67
N ASP A 247 23.98 0.91 21.89
CA ASP A 247 23.43 1.90 22.83
C ASP A 247 22.49 2.91 22.16
N LEU A 248 21.99 2.62 20.94
CA LEU A 248 21.14 3.52 20.15
C LEU A 248 19.97 4.10 20.94
N ILE A 249 19.22 3.23 21.64
CA ILE A 249 18.03 3.65 22.40
C ILE A 249 18.44 4.63 23.51
N ALA A 250 19.50 4.30 24.27
CA ALA A 250 20.00 5.18 25.33
C ALA A 250 20.44 6.54 24.78
N GLN A 251 21.22 6.56 23.70
CA GLN A 251 21.67 7.79 23.06
C GLN A 251 20.52 8.66 22.52
N LEU A 252 19.45 8.05 21.98
CA LEU A 252 18.28 8.79 21.51
C LEU A 252 17.44 9.34 22.66
N LYS A 253 17.28 8.56 23.75
CA LYS A 253 16.59 9.01 24.98
C LYS A 253 17.32 10.20 25.64
N GLU A 254 18.63 10.17 25.74
CA GLU A 254 19.44 11.29 26.23
C GLU A 254 19.23 12.59 25.42
N ARG A 255 18.87 12.47 24.15
CA ARG A 255 18.51 13.58 23.25
C ARG A 255 17.05 13.99 23.31
N GLY A 256 16.26 13.35 24.19
CA GLY A 256 14.83 13.64 24.39
C GLY A 256 13.89 12.96 23.38
N TYR A 257 14.35 11.97 22.62
CA TYR A 257 13.49 11.22 21.72
C TYR A 257 12.82 10.03 22.40
N HIS A 258 11.53 9.84 22.14
CA HIS A 258 10.85 8.59 22.43
C HIS A 258 11.02 7.64 21.24
N VAL A 259 11.44 6.41 21.51
CA VAL A 259 11.76 5.42 20.47
C VAL A 259 10.60 4.44 20.34
N LEU A 260 9.99 4.40 19.15
CA LEU A 260 9.02 3.40 18.74
C LEU A 260 9.64 2.51 17.67
N HIS A 261 9.62 1.20 17.85
CA HIS A 261 10.07 0.28 16.81
C HIS A 261 8.94 -0.65 16.35
N ILE A 262 8.87 -0.84 15.04
CA ILE A 262 7.82 -1.65 14.39
C ILE A 262 8.47 -2.72 13.53
N THR A 263 8.10 -3.97 13.75
CA THR A 263 8.54 -5.10 12.93
C THR A 263 7.38 -5.99 12.52
N SER A 264 7.52 -6.69 11.41
CA SER A 264 6.49 -7.63 10.94
C SER A 264 6.31 -8.86 11.84
N LYS A 265 7.27 -9.14 12.74
CA LYS A 265 7.24 -10.30 13.63
C LYS A 265 6.74 -9.98 15.02
N HIS A 266 6.93 -8.76 15.48
CA HIS A 266 6.74 -8.40 16.90
C HIS A 266 5.77 -7.22 17.10
N GLY A 267 5.12 -6.74 16.01
CA GLY A 267 4.24 -5.58 16.11
C GLY A 267 4.99 -4.27 16.39
N ALA A 268 4.34 -3.37 17.09
CA ALA A 268 4.88 -2.09 17.51
C ALA A 268 5.18 -2.09 19.01
N TYR A 269 6.36 -1.62 19.40
CA TYR A 269 6.79 -1.49 20.80
C TYR A 269 7.29 -0.07 21.03
N ILE A 270 6.95 0.47 22.20
CA ILE A 270 7.48 1.73 22.71
C ILE A 270 8.45 1.36 23.84
N ASP A 271 9.68 1.81 23.73
CA ASP A 271 10.66 1.69 24.81
C ASP A 271 10.45 2.85 25.80
N ASP A 272 9.86 2.55 26.93
CA ASP A 272 9.63 3.49 28.06
C ASP A 272 10.93 3.82 28.80
#